data_c987821eb59106bb248ce66dd78e30f6
#
_entry.id   c987821eb59106bb248ce66dd78e30f6
#
_cell.length_a   1.000
_cell.length_b   1.000
_cell.length_c   1.000
_cell.angle_alpha   90.00
_cell.angle_beta   90.00
_cell.angle_gamma   90.00
#
_symmetry.space_group_name_H-M   'P 1'
#
loop_
_entity.id
_entity.type
_entity.pdbx_description
1 polymer ?
#
loop_
_entity_poly.entity_id
_entity_poly.type
_entity_poly.pdbx_seq_one_letter_code
_entity_poly.pdbx_strand_id
1 'polypeptide(L)'
;MAIIYSYPTLPPQLGDKVLGSNIVDSAGQPVLGNPTVQYTLNDIKLLVDQNYVQQIESSSAVASQASVVNQPYSIQFGVETGVATDNVQLLKTNGGDVGANKVQFNKAGTYQITLTYSVGVNQGANTPYLIFRTLKDGASQIGPTVVVNEAFPTINTPIPLIIPITIHVTEPCYYNFQMMRSNAGANDGGLVKNGTPLNVSGVTEPSIATIKISKLI
;
A
#
# COMPACT_ATOMS: atom_id res chain seq x y z
N MET A 1 -28.71 -43.22 17.77
CA MET A 1 -27.24 -43.12 17.57
C MET A 1 -27.01 -42.90 16.09
N ALA A 2 -26.62 -41.72 15.68
CA ALA A 2 -26.34 -41.41 14.27
C ALA A 2 -24.96 -41.94 13.95
N ILE A 3 -24.87 -42.91 13.06
CA ILE A 3 -23.59 -43.43 12.55
C ILE A 3 -23.11 -42.44 11.50
N ILE A 4 -22.09 -41.71 11.84
CA ILE A 4 -21.38 -40.88 10.84
C ILE A 4 -20.50 -41.82 10.03
N TYR A 5 -20.98 -42.24 8.87
CA TYR A 5 -20.14 -42.93 7.91
C TYR A 5 -19.13 -41.96 7.33
N SER A 6 -17.90 -42.43 7.14
CA SER A 6 -16.87 -41.68 6.43
C SER A 6 -17.40 -41.31 5.04
N TYR A 7 -17.68 -40.04 4.83
CA TYR A 7 -17.95 -39.52 3.51
C TYR A 7 -16.65 -39.63 2.67
N PRO A 8 -16.77 -39.99 1.40
CA PRO A 8 -15.61 -39.94 0.53
C PRO A 8 -15.04 -38.50 0.57
N THR A 9 -13.73 -38.41 0.72
CA THR A 9 -13.02 -37.12 0.70
C THR A 9 -13.03 -36.56 -0.72
N LEU A 10 -14.11 -35.91 -1.10
CA LEU A 10 -14.16 -35.11 -2.31
C LEU A 10 -13.58 -33.73 -2.00
N PRO A 11 -12.84 -33.14 -2.95
CA PRO A 11 -12.36 -31.77 -2.77
C PRO A 11 -13.58 -30.85 -2.62
N PRO A 12 -13.57 -29.93 -1.63
CA PRO A 12 -14.70 -29.03 -1.37
C PRO A 12 -14.95 -28.10 -2.56
N GLN A 13 -16.22 -27.91 -2.88
CA GLN A 13 -16.68 -27.02 -3.94
C GLN A 13 -17.32 -25.76 -3.33
N LEU A 14 -17.29 -24.64 -4.05
CA LEU A 14 -17.87 -23.37 -3.54
C LEU A 14 -19.37 -23.44 -3.23
N GLY A 15 -20.09 -24.38 -3.87
CA GLY A 15 -21.51 -24.64 -3.64
C GLY A 15 -21.79 -25.58 -2.45
N ASP A 16 -20.79 -26.20 -1.85
CA ASP A 16 -20.98 -27.08 -0.71
C ASP A 16 -21.49 -26.28 0.49
N LYS A 17 -22.34 -26.93 1.31
CA LYS A 17 -23.02 -26.26 2.40
C LYS A 17 -22.45 -26.69 3.75
N VAL A 18 -22.33 -25.68 4.63
CA VAL A 18 -21.96 -25.85 6.03
C VAL A 18 -23.14 -25.45 6.91
N LEU A 19 -23.43 -26.25 7.91
CA LEU A 19 -24.45 -25.93 8.90
C LEU A 19 -23.86 -25.03 9.98
N GLY A 20 -24.59 -23.98 10.30
CA GLY A 20 -24.25 -23.06 11.37
C GLY A 20 -25.49 -22.62 12.15
N SER A 21 -25.32 -21.81 13.16
CA SER A 21 -26.40 -21.21 13.92
C SER A 21 -26.32 -19.71 13.86
N ASN A 22 -27.45 -19.05 13.66
CA ASN A 22 -27.55 -17.60 13.74
C ASN A 22 -27.85 -17.20 15.17
N ILE A 23 -26.90 -16.55 15.84
CA ILE A 23 -27.05 -16.10 17.23
C ILE A 23 -27.49 -14.63 17.34
N VAL A 24 -27.33 -13.88 16.23
CA VAL A 24 -27.80 -12.49 16.11
C VAL A 24 -28.49 -12.28 14.76
N ASP A 25 -29.44 -11.35 14.72
CA ASP A 25 -30.08 -10.93 13.47
C ASP A 25 -29.23 -9.90 12.69
N SER A 26 -29.76 -9.41 11.58
CA SER A 26 -29.09 -8.39 10.76
C SER A 26 -28.89 -7.04 11.45
N ALA A 27 -29.60 -6.80 12.56
CA ALA A 27 -29.46 -5.62 13.41
C ALA A 27 -28.52 -5.86 14.62
N GLY A 28 -27.89 -7.04 14.69
CA GLY A 28 -27.01 -7.41 15.78
C GLY A 28 -27.72 -7.81 17.09
N GLN A 29 -29.04 -8.05 17.05
CA GLN A 29 -29.79 -8.46 18.23
C GLN A 29 -29.78 -9.99 18.38
N PRO A 30 -29.72 -10.52 19.60
CA PRO A 30 -29.78 -11.96 19.83
C PRO A 30 -31.07 -12.58 19.26
N VAL A 31 -30.90 -13.65 18.48
CA VAL A 31 -32.03 -14.38 17.91
C VAL A 31 -32.46 -15.46 18.88
N LEU A 32 -33.73 -15.41 19.30
CA LEU A 32 -34.33 -16.43 20.17
C LEU A 32 -34.44 -17.76 19.41
N GLY A 33 -34.04 -18.85 20.07
CA GLY A 33 -34.14 -20.19 19.52
C GLY A 33 -32.97 -20.64 18.66
N ASN A 34 -31.97 -19.80 18.46
CA ASN A 34 -30.70 -20.18 17.78
C ASN A 34 -30.92 -21.00 16.52
N PRO A 35 -31.61 -20.46 15.48
CA PRO A 35 -32.01 -21.23 14.31
C PRO A 35 -30.81 -21.77 13.55
N THR A 36 -30.91 -23.01 13.13
CA THR A 36 -29.92 -23.61 12.23
C THR A 36 -30.03 -23.00 10.84
N VAL A 37 -28.92 -22.54 10.32
CA VAL A 37 -28.79 -21.97 8.97
C VAL A 37 -27.78 -22.72 8.15
N GLN A 38 -27.91 -22.64 6.85
CA GLN A 38 -26.97 -23.20 5.90
C GLN A 38 -26.18 -22.06 5.24
N TYR A 39 -24.87 -22.19 5.26
CA TYR A 39 -23.97 -21.33 4.51
C TYR A 39 -23.31 -22.14 3.39
N THR A 40 -23.16 -21.56 2.22
CA THR A 40 -22.29 -22.15 1.22
C THR A 40 -20.82 -21.85 1.55
N LEU A 41 -19.91 -22.67 1.02
CA LEU A 41 -18.48 -22.34 1.12
C LEU A 41 -18.16 -21.02 0.43
N ASN A 42 -18.95 -20.63 -0.58
CA ASN A 42 -18.81 -19.32 -1.20
C ASN A 42 -19.17 -18.16 -0.24
N ASP A 43 -20.23 -18.33 0.58
CA ASP A 43 -20.59 -17.30 1.58
C ASP A 43 -19.49 -17.17 2.64
N ILE A 44 -18.91 -18.29 3.07
CA ILE A 44 -17.77 -18.30 4.01
C ILE A 44 -16.55 -17.67 3.36
N LYS A 45 -16.25 -18.03 2.09
CA LYS A 45 -15.17 -17.43 1.34
C LYS A 45 -15.34 -15.91 1.23
N LEU A 46 -16.53 -15.42 0.88
CA LEU A 46 -16.81 -13.98 0.80
C LEU A 46 -16.59 -13.28 2.15
N LEU A 47 -16.99 -13.92 3.27
CA LEU A 47 -16.77 -13.39 4.61
C LEU A 47 -15.26 -13.33 4.94
N VAL A 48 -14.53 -14.39 4.61
CA VAL A 48 -13.07 -14.46 4.79
C VAL A 48 -12.37 -13.44 3.89
N ASP A 49 -12.77 -13.34 2.63
CA ASP A 49 -12.20 -12.39 1.67
C ASP A 49 -12.45 -10.93 2.07
N GLN A 50 -13.56 -10.64 2.77
CA GLN A 50 -13.82 -9.31 3.32
C GLN A 50 -12.85 -8.94 4.46
N ASN A 51 -12.41 -9.94 5.21
CA ASN A 51 -11.49 -9.77 6.35
C ASN A 51 -10.05 -10.19 6.01
N TYR A 52 -9.81 -10.65 4.77
CA TYR A 52 -8.49 -11.10 4.37
C TYR A 52 -7.53 -9.91 4.22
N VAL A 53 -6.31 -10.11 4.69
CA VAL A 53 -5.24 -9.14 4.51
C VAL A 53 -4.87 -9.10 3.03
N GLN A 54 -5.28 -8.04 2.36
CA GLN A 54 -4.87 -7.78 0.98
C GLN A 54 -3.56 -7.02 0.99
N GLN A 55 -2.63 -7.48 0.18
CA GLN A 55 -1.33 -6.88 0.06
C GLN A 55 -1.13 -6.42 -1.37
N ILE A 56 -0.88 -5.13 -1.52
CA ILE A 56 -0.49 -4.52 -2.79
C ILE A 56 0.93 -4.02 -2.62
N GLU A 57 1.80 -4.41 -3.52
CA GLU A 57 3.17 -3.92 -3.60
C GLU A 57 3.36 -3.29 -4.97
N SER A 58 3.96 -2.14 -4.99
CA SER A 58 4.34 -1.49 -6.22
C SER A 58 5.75 -0.94 -6.11
N SER A 59 6.51 -1.16 -7.15
CA SER A 59 7.88 -0.66 -7.25
C SER A 59 7.97 0.36 -8.36
N SER A 60 8.66 1.46 -8.12
CA SER A 60 8.88 2.46 -9.16
C SER A 60 9.88 1.95 -10.19
N ALA A 61 9.44 1.90 -11.45
CA ALA A 61 10.33 1.72 -12.59
C ALA A 61 10.92 3.06 -13.08
N VAL A 62 10.55 4.14 -12.42
CA VAL A 62 10.96 5.50 -12.83
C VAL A 62 12.41 5.74 -12.41
N ALA A 63 13.12 6.47 -13.22
CA ALA A 63 14.42 7.03 -12.85
C ALA A 63 14.29 7.95 -11.63
N SER A 64 15.40 8.44 -11.10
CA SER A 64 15.42 9.36 -9.95
C SER A 64 14.35 10.44 -10.03
N GLN A 65 13.66 10.67 -8.92
CA GLN A 65 12.64 11.71 -8.78
C GLN A 65 13.21 12.86 -7.95
N ALA A 66 13.52 13.98 -8.61
CA ALA A 66 14.05 15.16 -7.94
C ALA A 66 12.96 15.86 -7.12
N SER A 67 13.31 16.32 -5.92
CA SER A 67 12.47 17.24 -5.18
C SER A 67 12.62 18.67 -5.70
N VAL A 68 11.56 19.46 -5.56
CA VAL A 68 11.57 20.88 -5.91
C VAL A 68 11.51 21.70 -4.65
N VAL A 69 12.21 22.85 -4.62
CA VAL A 69 12.23 23.75 -3.47
C VAL A 69 10.83 24.33 -3.25
N ASN A 70 10.30 24.15 -2.05
CA ASN A 70 8.99 24.66 -1.62
C ASN A 70 7.81 24.26 -2.53
N GLN A 71 7.99 23.26 -3.37
CA GLN A 71 6.91 22.73 -4.22
C GLN A 71 6.69 21.24 -3.92
N PRO A 72 5.47 20.82 -3.59
CA PRO A 72 5.16 19.43 -3.39
C PRO A 72 5.19 18.68 -4.72
N TYR A 73 5.87 17.55 -4.71
CA TYR A 73 5.92 16.60 -5.82
C TYR A 73 5.27 15.29 -5.39
N SER A 74 4.29 14.83 -6.15
CA SER A 74 3.66 13.52 -5.90
C SER A 74 4.59 12.39 -6.33
N ILE A 75 4.98 11.57 -5.37
CA ILE A 75 5.87 10.43 -5.59
C ILE A 75 5.17 9.43 -6.51
N GLN A 76 5.89 8.98 -7.54
CA GLN A 76 5.40 8.01 -8.50
C GLN A 76 5.90 6.61 -8.14
N PHE A 77 4.99 5.66 -8.13
CA PHE A 77 5.26 4.24 -8.00
C PHE A 77 5.15 3.57 -9.37
N GLY A 78 5.85 2.47 -9.56
CA GLY A 78 5.81 1.74 -10.83
C GLY A 78 4.54 0.94 -11.04
N VAL A 79 4.69 -0.18 -11.72
CA VAL A 79 3.59 -1.10 -11.98
C VAL A 79 3.23 -1.83 -10.69
N GLU A 80 1.94 -1.99 -10.46
CA GLU A 80 1.42 -2.80 -9.36
C GLU A 80 1.87 -4.25 -9.51
N THR A 81 2.51 -4.77 -8.46
CA THR A 81 2.93 -6.16 -8.36
C THR A 81 2.22 -6.78 -7.16
N GLY A 82 1.49 -7.84 -7.37
CA GLY A 82 0.70 -8.47 -6.32
C GLY A 82 -0.71 -8.82 -6.80
N VAL A 83 -1.56 -9.23 -5.89
CA VAL A 83 -2.95 -9.52 -6.22
C VAL A 83 -3.71 -8.20 -6.29
N ALA A 84 -3.92 -7.72 -7.50
CA ALA A 84 -4.80 -6.57 -7.74
C ALA A 84 -6.19 -6.90 -7.21
N THR A 85 -6.73 -6.02 -6.40
CA THR A 85 -8.08 -6.17 -5.87
C THR A 85 -8.85 -4.90 -6.11
N ASP A 86 -10.18 -5.03 -6.23
CA ASP A 86 -11.06 -3.87 -6.37
C ASP A 86 -11.09 -2.98 -5.10
N ASN A 87 -10.48 -3.43 -4.01
CA ASN A 87 -10.52 -2.71 -2.74
C ASN A 87 -9.52 -1.56 -2.67
N VAL A 88 -8.33 -1.77 -3.25
CA VAL A 88 -7.27 -0.76 -3.32
C VAL A 88 -6.63 -0.82 -4.70
N GLN A 89 -6.41 0.33 -5.30
CA GLN A 89 -5.85 0.45 -6.64
C GLN A 89 -4.78 1.54 -6.68
N LEU A 90 -3.72 1.29 -7.43
CA LEU A 90 -2.72 2.30 -7.76
C LEU A 90 -3.09 2.98 -9.08
N LEU A 91 -3.32 4.27 -9.04
CA LEU A 91 -3.79 5.05 -10.18
C LEU A 91 -2.81 6.16 -10.55
N LYS A 92 -2.84 6.55 -11.81
CA LYS A 92 -2.17 7.76 -12.30
C LYS A 92 -3.14 8.94 -12.18
N THR A 93 -2.65 10.09 -11.75
CA THR A 93 -3.45 11.32 -11.71
C THR A 93 -3.65 11.86 -13.12
N ASN A 94 -2.58 11.82 -13.93
CA ASN A 94 -2.61 12.28 -15.32
C ASN A 94 -2.16 11.17 -16.25
N GLY A 95 -2.70 11.16 -17.47
CA GLY A 95 -2.34 10.16 -18.48
C GLY A 95 -0.85 10.21 -18.91
N GLY A 96 -0.17 11.34 -18.68
CA GLY A 96 1.25 11.52 -18.95
C GLY A 96 2.20 11.08 -17.82
N ASP A 97 1.65 10.72 -16.65
CA ASP A 97 2.46 10.25 -15.52
C ASP A 97 3.12 8.91 -15.87
N VAL A 98 4.42 8.80 -15.60
CA VAL A 98 5.18 7.57 -15.87
C VAL A 98 4.75 6.45 -14.93
N GLY A 99 4.48 6.78 -13.66
CA GLY A 99 4.05 5.85 -12.62
C GLY A 99 2.72 6.23 -11.97
N ALA A 100 2.20 5.32 -11.14
CA ALA A 100 1.06 5.62 -10.30
C ALA A 100 1.46 6.58 -9.17
N ASN A 101 0.68 7.63 -8.94
CA ASN A 101 0.95 8.62 -7.90
C ASN A 101 -0.23 8.84 -6.96
N LYS A 102 -1.23 7.97 -7.06
CA LYS A 102 -2.47 8.02 -6.31
C LYS A 102 -2.87 6.62 -5.89
N VAL A 103 -3.22 6.44 -4.63
CA VAL A 103 -3.75 5.20 -4.09
C VAL A 103 -5.22 5.40 -3.79
N GLN A 104 -6.08 4.69 -4.50
CA GLN A 104 -7.53 4.71 -4.33
C GLN A 104 -7.94 3.57 -3.40
N PHE A 105 -8.66 3.91 -2.34
CA PHE A 105 -9.31 2.95 -1.45
C PHE A 105 -10.81 2.94 -1.76
N ASN A 106 -11.33 1.80 -2.19
CA ASN A 106 -12.72 1.63 -2.60
C ASN A 106 -13.59 1.01 -1.51
N LYS A 107 -12.99 0.46 -0.46
CA LYS A 107 -13.70 -0.15 0.66
C LYS A 107 -13.25 0.40 2.00
N ALA A 108 -14.19 0.53 2.90
CA ALA A 108 -13.92 0.84 4.30
C ALA A 108 -13.05 -0.25 4.96
N GLY A 109 -12.28 0.15 5.94
CA GLY A 109 -11.39 -0.75 6.68
C GLY A 109 -10.18 -0.02 7.26
N THR A 110 -9.41 -0.76 8.03
CA THR A 110 -8.12 -0.31 8.54
C THR A 110 -7.01 -0.88 7.67
N TYR A 111 -6.16 -0.01 7.17
CA TYR A 111 -5.07 -0.38 6.28
C TYR A 111 -3.73 0.03 6.88
N GLN A 112 -2.76 -0.86 6.76
CA GLN A 112 -1.37 -0.57 7.02
C GLN A 112 -0.67 -0.32 5.68
N ILE A 113 0.01 0.82 5.60
CA ILE A 113 0.81 1.23 4.44
C ILE A 113 2.26 1.29 4.89
N THR A 114 3.15 0.67 4.15
CA THR A 114 4.58 0.81 4.33
C THR A 114 5.18 1.42 3.07
N LEU A 115 5.73 2.61 3.21
CA LEU A 115 6.45 3.30 2.14
C LEU A 115 7.94 3.08 2.35
N THR A 116 8.63 2.68 1.30
CA THR A 116 10.10 2.57 1.31
C THR A 116 10.65 3.43 0.19
N TYR A 117 11.50 4.37 0.54
CA TYR A 117 12.12 5.31 -0.37
C TYR A 117 13.64 5.21 -0.34
N SER A 118 14.26 5.31 -1.51
CA SER A 118 15.72 5.47 -1.65
C SER A 118 16.03 6.96 -1.72
N VAL A 119 16.40 7.55 -0.59
CA VAL A 119 16.60 8.99 -0.44
C VAL A 119 18.06 9.35 -0.64
N GLY A 120 18.34 10.39 -1.41
CA GLY A 120 19.72 10.80 -1.68
C GLY A 120 19.83 12.06 -2.50
N VAL A 121 21.03 12.29 -3.02
CA VAL A 121 21.37 13.39 -3.93
C VAL A 121 21.98 12.85 -5.20
N ASN A 122 21.70 13.47 -6.33
CA ASN A 122 22.26 13.10 -7.64
C ASN A 122 23.24 14.14 -8.18
N GLN A 123 23.39 15.27 -7.51
CA GLN A 123 24.35 16.33 -7.87
C GLN A 123 25.03 16.88 -6.61
N GLY A 124 26.33 16.64 -6.53
CA GLY A 124 27.17 17.16 -5.45
C GLY A 124 26.89 16.60 -4.05
N ALA A 125 27.88 16.57 -3.19
CA ALA A 125 27.70 16.24 -1.78
C ALA A 125 26.91 17.35 -1.07
N ASN A 126 25.83 16.98 -0.36
CA ASN A 126 24.93 17.97 0.22
C ASN A 126 24.10 17.40 1.37
N THR A 127 23.50 18.31 2.13
CA THR A 127 22.54 18.02 3.18
C THR A 127 21.17 18.60 2.76
N PRO A 128 20.40 17.90 1.92
CA PRO A 128 19.07 18.37 1.57
C PRO A 128 18.14 18.26 2.78
N TYR A 129 17.19 19.19 2.87
CA TYR A 129 16.13 19.12 3.86
C TYR A 129 14.85 18.61 3.16
N LEU A 130 14.70 17.28 3.13
CA LEU A 130 13.61 16.62 2.45
C LEU A 130 12.43 16.42 3.40
N ILE A 131 11.25 16.74 2.92
CA ILE A 131 10.00 16.67 3.67
C ILE A 131 9.07 15.70 2.94
N PHE A 132 8.55 14.72 3.66
CA PHE A 132 7.57 13.76 3.16
C PHE A 132 6.26 13.93 3.92
N ARG A 133 5.15 13.91 3.18
CA ARG A 133 3.81 13.98 3.75
C ARG A 133 2.82 13.12 2.96
N THR A 134 1.71 12.78 3.61
CA THR A 134 0.59 12.07 3.01
C THR A 134 -0.63 12.97 2.97
N LEU A 135 -1.30 13.06 1.84
CA LEU A 135 -2.56 13.80 1.69
C LEU A 135 -3.71 12.84 1.41
N LYS A 136 -4.85 13.10 2.05
CA LYS A 136 -6.14 12.51 1.70
C LYS A 136 -6.88 13.45 0.75
N ASP A 137 -7.44 12.90 -0.33
CA ASP A 137 -8.24 13.61 -1.34
C ASP A 137 -7.56 14.87 -1.88
N GLY A 138 -6.22 14.85 -1.92
CA GLY A 138 -5.39 15.93 -2.44
C GLY A 138 -5.29 17.19 -1.56
N ALA A 139 -5.98 17.25 -0.43
CA ALA A 139 -6.10 18.46 0.38
C ALA A 139 -5.69 18.29 1.84
N SER A 140 -6.18 17.28 2.52
CA SER A 140 -6.00 17.10 3.96
C SER A 140 -4.75 16.27 4.27
N GLN A 141 -3.78 16.85 4.96
CA GLN A 141 -2.63 16.09 5.45
C GLN A 141 -3.06 15.10 6.52
N ILE A 142 -2.54 13.88 6.42
CA ILE A 142 -2.79 12.81 7.37
C ILE A 142 -1.46 12.31 7.91
N GLY A 143 -1.46 12.03 9.22
CA GLY A 143 -0.27 11.55 9.89
C GLY A 143 0.84 12.61 9.99
N PRO A 144 2.00 12.22 10.49
CA PRO A 144 3.12 13.13 10.69
C PRO A 144 3.79 13.51 9.37
N THR A 145 4.38 14.69 9.35
CA THR A 145 5.40 15.04 8.37
C THR A 145 6.70 14.36 8.76
N VAL A 146 7.31 13.64 7.83
CA VAL A 146 8.64 13.06 8.03
C VAL A 146 9.67 13.95 7.38
N VAL A 147 10.72 14.27 8.14
CA VAL A 147 11.81 15.13 7.69
C VAL A 147 13.09 14.33 7.67
N VAL A 148 13.80 14.38 6.54
CA VAL A 148 15.15 13.83 6.39
C VAL A 148 16.10 15.01 6.20
N ASN A 149 17.00 15.16 7.16
CA ASN A 149 18.07 16.15 7.14
C ASN A 149 19.42 15.43 7.35
N GLU A 150 19.79 14.65 6.35
CA GLU A 150 20.98 13.83 6.35
C GLU A 150 22.04 14.38 5.39
N ALA A 151 23.30 14.27 5.79
CA ALA A 151 24.40 14.59 4.90
C ALA A 151 24.66 13.42 3.93
N PHE A 152 24.56 13.69 2.65
CA PHE A 152 24.90 12.74 1.60
C PHE A 152 26.31 13.06 1.03
N PRO A 153 27.35 12.41 1.53
CA PRO A 153 28.72 12.69 1.14
C PRO A 153 29.02 12.25 -0.29
N THR A 154 28.21 11.37 -0.83
CA THR A 154 28.42 10.78 -2.17
C THR A 154 27.13 10.85 -2.98
N ILE A 155 27.24 11.29 -4.22
CA ILE A 155 26.12 11.30 -5.17
C ILE A 155 25.72 9.87 -5.52
N ASN A 156 24.42 9.68 -5.82
CA ASN A 156 23.87 8.40 -6.22
C ASN A 156 24.13 7.24 -5.22
N THR A 157 24.28 7.58 -3.95
CA THR A 157 24.39 6.60 -2.86
C THR A 157 23.22 6.85 -1.91
N PRO A 158 22.04 6.30 -2.21
CA PRO A 158 20.86 6.55 -1.40
C PRO A 158 20.88 5.78 -0.09
N ILE A 159 20.15 6.33 0.89
CA ILE A 159 19.81 5.63 2.13
C ILE A 159 18.32 5.22 2.06
N PRO A 160 17.95 4.09 2.65
CA PRO A 160 16.55 3.68 2.74
C PRO A 160 15.82 4.48 3.81
N LEU A 161 14.66 5.03 3.45
CA LEU A 161 13.71 5.64 4.38
C LEU A 161 12.45 4.78 4.38
N ILE A 162 12.05 4.28 5.56
CA ILE A 162 10.85 3.47 5.73
C ILE A 162 9.84 4.26 6.56
N ILE A 163 8.64 4.46 6.02
CA ILE A 163 7.56 5.21 6.68
C ILE A 163 6.34 4.27 6.81
N PRO A 164 6.07 3.74 8.00
CA PRO A 164 4.83 3.01 8.27
C PRO A 164 3.70 3.99 8.58
N ILE A 165 2.53 3.75 8.00
CA ILE A 165 1.33 4.56 8.21
C ILE A 165 0.16 3.61 8.42
N THR A 166 -0.67 3.86 9.43
CA THR A 166 -1.97 3.20 9.59
C THR A 166 -3.06 4.20 9.30
N ILE A 167 -4.00 3.82 8.44
CA ILE A 167 -5.15 4.65 8.08
C ILE A 167 -6.45 3.91 8.34
N HIS A 168 -7.47 4.67 8.69
CA HIS A 168 -8.84 4.18 8.79
C HIS A 168 -9.68 4.83 7.69
N VAL A 169 -10.19 4.00 6.79
CA VAL A 169 -11.02 4.40 5.66
C VAL A 169 -12.48 4.12 6.00
N THR A 170 -13.31 5.14 6.04
CA THR A 170 -14.75 5.03 6.31
C THR A 170 -15.60 5.06 5.04
N GLU A 171 -15.07 5.67 3.99
CA GLU A 171 -15.71 5.83 2.69
C GLU A 171 -14.65 5.83 1.57
N PRO A 172 -15.01 5.57 0.32
CA PRO A 172 -14.06 5.62 -0.79
C PRO A 172 -13.31 6.95 -0.85
N CYS A 173 -11.98 6.88 -0.83
CA CYS A 173 -11.11 8.04 -0.84
C CYS A 173 -9.78 7.70 -1.49
N TYR A 174 -8.96 8.71 -1.76
CA TYR A 174 -7.62 8.48 -2.27
C TYR A 174 -6.54 9.17 -1.44
N TYR A 175 -5.32 8.65 -1.56
CA TYR A 175 -4.14 9.18 -0.90
C TYR A 175 -3.05 9.47 -1.92
N ASN A 176 -2.37 10.61 -1.73
CA ASN A 176 -1.16 10.97 -2.43
C ASN A 176 -0.02 11.05 -1.44
N PHE A 177 1.13 10.55 -1.83
CA PHE A 177 2.38 10.65 -1.07
C PHE A 177 3.25 11.68 -1.75
N GLN A 178 3.64 12.70 -1.01
CA GLN A 178 4.36 13.84 -1.57
C GLN A 178 5.71 14.03 -0.89
N MET A 179 6.66 14.48 -1.68
CA MET A 179 7.93 15.01 -1.19
C MET A 179 8.12 16.46 -1.63
N MET A 180 8.88 17.20 -0.86
CA MET A 180 9.35 18.54 -1.19
C MET A 180 10.68 18.79 -0.51
N ARG A 181 11.38 19.83 -0.93
CA ARG A 181 12.60 20.30 -0.29
C ARG A 181 12.35 21.70 0.28
N SER A 182 12.71 21.92 1.54
CA SER A 182 12.45 23.21 2.22
C SER A 182 13.51 24.27 1.95
N ASN A 183 14.71 23.88 1.53
CA ASN A 183 15.80 24.84 1.42
C ASN A 183 16.30 24.95 -0.02
N ALA A 184 16.66 26.18 -0.37
CA ALA A 184 17.29 26.51 -1.66
C ALA A 184 18.74 26.02 -1.78
N GLY A 185 19.15 25.04 -0.99
CA GLY A 185 20.47 24.43 -1.16
C GLY A 185 20.74 24.11 -2.61
N ALA A 186 21.97 24.33 -3.04
CA ALA A 186 22.37 24.30 -4.45
C ALA A 186 22.17 22.95 -5.15
N ASN A 187 21.74 21.91 -4.45
CA ASN A 187 21.81 20.55 -4.97
C ASN A 187 20.50 19.80 -4.81
N ASP A 188 20.24 18.93 -5.78
CA ASP A 188 19.03 18.15 -5.87
C ASP A 188 19.00 17.00 -4.85
N GLY A 189 18.15 17.11 -3.85
CA GLY A 189 17.75 15.98 -3.03
C GLY A 189 16.44 15.39 -3.56
N GLY A 190 16.20 14.13 -3.29
CA GLY A 190 14.97 13.44 -3.71
C GLY A 190 15.09 11.93 -3.60
N LEU A 191 14.33 11.24 -4.42
CA LEU A 191 14.43 9.79 -4.57
C LEU A 191 15.46 9.49 -5.66
N VAL A 192 16.49 8.76 -5.31
CA VAL A 192 17.68 8.57 -6.14
C VAL A 192 17.94 7.08 -6.36
N LYS A 193 18.24 6.73 -7.60
CA LYS A 193 18.68 5.39 -7.94
C LYS A 193 20.16 5.21 -7.56
N ASN A 194 20.52 4.01 -7.11
CA ASN A 194 21.91 3.68 -6.88
C ASN A 194 22.72 3.85 -8.18
N GLY A 195 23.82 4.58 -8.10
CA GLY A 195 24.66 4.86 -9.26
C GLY A 195 25.52 3.67 -9.73
N THR A 196 25.68 2.66 -8.87
CA THR A 196 26.39 1.43 -9.22
C THR A 196 25.39 0.34 -9.55
N PRO A 197 25.28 -0.08 -10.82
CA PRO A 197 24.40 -1.19 -11.18
C PRO A 197 24.77 -2.48 -10.46
N LEU A 198 23.75 -3.22 -10.05
CA LEU A 198 23.93 -4.57 -9.51
C LEU A 198 24.22 -5.55 -10.66
N ASN A 199 25.44 -5.64 -11.13
CA ASN A 199 25.81 -6.56 -12.22
C ASN A 199 25.75 -8.04 -11.77
N VAL A 200 24.61 -8.44 -11.23
CA VAL A 200 24.36 -9.82 -10.77
C VAL A 200 23.23 -10.41 -11.61
N SER A 201 23.52 -11.51 -12.31
CA SER A 201 22.52 -12.17 -13.15
C SER A 201 21.33 -12.64 -12.31
N GLY A 202 20.12 -12.32 -12.76
CA GLY A 202 18.87 -12.68 -12.08
C GLY A 202 18.47 -11.76 -10.92
N VAL A 203 19.24 -10.73 -10.63
CA VAL A 203 18.91 -9.73 -9.59
C VAL A 203 18.38 -8.47 -10.25
N THR A 204 17.19 -8.03 -9.82
CA THR A 204 16.58 -6.78 -10.29
C THR A 204 17.12 -5.61 -9.48
N GLU A 205 17.37 -4.49 -10.17
CA GLU A 205 17.76 -3.24 -9.52
C GLU A 205 16.72 -2.80 -8.47
N PRO A 206 17.15 -2.33 -7.29
CA PRO A 206 16.23 -1.81 -6.27
C PRO A 206 15.39 -0.65 -6.80
N SER A 207 14.13 -0.66 -6.44
CA SER A 207 13.23 0.45 -6.75
C SER A 207 13.52 1.65 -5.87
N ILE A 208 13.37 2.86 -6.43
CA ILE A 208 13.54 4.11 -5.67
C ILE A 208 12.35 4.42 -4.76
N ALA A 209 11.18 3.89 -5.06
CA ALA A 209 9.99 3.99 -4.25
C ALA A 209 9.19 2.69 -4.30
N THR A 210 8.82 2.18 -3.15
CA THR A 210 7.96 1.00 -3.02
C THR A 210 6.83 1.33 -2.05
N ILE A 211 5.64 0.88 -2.38
CA ILE A 211 4.47 0.94 -1.50
C ILE A 211 3.94 -0.46 -1.27
N LYS A 212 3.75 -0.81 -0.01
CA LYS A 212 3.11 -2.05 0.42
C LYS A 212 1.87 -1.69 1.22
N ILE A 213 0.73 -2.25 0.83
CA ILE A 213 -0.56 -1.98 1.47
C ILE A 213 -1.16 -3.30 1.91
N SER A 214 -1.54 -3.38 3.17
CA SER A 214 -2.21 -4.53 3.75
C SER A 214 -3.49 -4.07 4.44
N LYS A 215 -4.61 -4.69 4.13
CA LYS A 215 -5.85 -4.48 4.86
C LYS A 215 -5.77 -5.31 6.15
N LEU A 216 -6.00 -4.68 7.30
CA LEU A 216 -5.94 -5.33 8.61
C LEU A 216 -7.32 -5.83 9.05
N ILE A 217 -8.35 -5.05 8.79
CA ILE A 217 -9.75 -5.31 9.19
C ILE A 217 -10.68 -4.64 8.17
#